data_a57ef59012b3c5a70fba324fcf517699
#
_entry.id   a57ef59012b3c5a70fba324fcf517699
#
_cell.length_a   1.000
_cell.length_b   1.000
_cell.length_c   1.000
_cell.angle_alpha   90.00
_cell.angle_beta   90.00
_cell.angle_gamma   90.00
#
_symmetry.space_group_name_H-M   'P 1'
#
loop_
_entity.id
_entity.type
_entity.pdbx_description
1 polymer ?
#
loop_
_entity_poly.entity_id
_entity_poly.type
_entity_poly.pdbx_seq_one_letter_code
_entity_poly.pdbx_strand_id
1 'polypeptide(L)' 'MTKEEERELQAQLSRLLQEHRDLDAAIVALQESPGADIIQVQRLKKRKLQLRDRITFIEDQLTPDIIA' A
#
# COMPACT_ATOMS: atom_id res chain seq x y z
N MET A 1 -17.64 2.11 15.24
CA MET A 1 -16.21 2.51 15.33
C MET A 1 -16.10 3.80 16.11
N THR A 2 -15.19 3.86 17.07
CA THR A 2 -14.95 5.08 17.82
C THR A 2 -14.10 6.05 17.01
N LYS A 3 -14.11 7.32 17.39
CA LYS A 3 -13.28 8.32 16.74
C LYS A 3 -11.79 8.00 16.88
N GLU A 4 -11.42 7.41 18.02
CA GLU A 4 -10.03 7.03 18.26
C GLU A 4 -9.58 5.91 17.33
N GLU A 5 -10.42 4.89 17.16
CA GLU A 5 -10.16 3.81 16.22
C GLU A 5 -10.08 4.33 14.79
N GLU A 6 -10.96 5.26 14.44
CA GLU A 6 -10.96 5.87 13.12
C GLU A 6 -9.65 6.62 12.86
N ARG A 7 -9.16 7.38 13.85
CA ARG A 7 -7.89 8.10 13.72
C ARG A 7 -6.71 7.14 13.56
N GLU A 8 -6.72 6.04 14.28
CA GLU A 8 -5.68 5.03 14.17
C GLU A 8 -5.67 4.40 12.77
N LEU A 9 -6.84 4.08 12.26
CA LEU A 9 -6.94 3.53 10.92
C LEU A 9 -6.50 4.52 9.86
N GLN A 10 -6.87 5.79 10.02
CA GLN A 10 -6.43 6.84 9.09
C GLN A 10 -4.91 7.02 9.12
N ALA A 11 -4.31 6.98 10.30
CA ALA A 11 -2.86 7.08 10.43
C ALA A 11 -2.16 5.87 9.78
N GLN A 12 -2.71 4.69 9.99
CA GLN A 12 -2.19 3.49 9.37
C GLN A 12 -2.32 3.55 7.85
N LEU A 13 -3.45 4.02 7.36
CA LEU A 13 -3.69 4.18 5.94
C LEU A 13 -2.67 5.12 5.30
N SER A 14 -2.41 6.26 5.93
CA SER A 14 -1.41 7.21 5.43
C SER A 14 -0.03 6.58 5.31
N ARG A 15 0.38 5.80 6.30
CA ARG A 15 1.68 5.12 6.25
C ARG A 15 1.74 4.09 5.14
N LEU A 16 0.68 3.32 4.98
CA LEU A 16 0.62 2.31 3.94
C LEU A 16 0.63 2.92 2.55
N LEU A 17 -0.08 4.02 2.36
CA LEU A 17 -0.06 4.74 1.09
C LEU A 17 1.34 5.25 0.77
N GLN A 18 2.06 5.77 1.76
CA GLN A 18 3.43 6.23 1.55
C GLN A 18 4.35 5.06 1.20
N GLU A 19 4.25 3.94 1.92
CA GLU A 19 5.03 2.74 1.59
C GLU A 19 4.73 2.25 0.19
N HIS A 20 3.47 2.27 -0.21
CA HIS A 20 3.06 1.83 -1.53
C HIS A 20 3.70 2.70 -2.61
N ARG A 21 3.73 4.01 -2.42
CA ARG A 21 4.40 4.92 -3.35
C ARG A 21 5.90 4.68 -3.41
N ASP A 22 6.52 4.49 -2.25
CA ASP A 22 7.96 4.24 -2.18
C ASP A 22 8.32 2.94 -2.89
N LEU A 23 7.53 1.89 -2.70
CA LEU A 23 7.74 0.64 -3.39
C LEU A 23 7.55 0.76 -4.89
N ASP A 24 6.53 1.48 -5.31
CA ASP A 24 6.29 1.68 -6.73
C ASP A 24 7.46 2.39 -7.39
N ALA A 25 7.98 3.43 -6.77
CA ALA A 25 9.15 4.15 -7.25
C ALA A 25 10.40 3.25 -7.27
N ALA A 26 10.58 2.44 -6.24
CA ALA A 26 11.72 1.52 -6.18
C ALA A 26 11.64 0.46 -7.29
N ILE A 27 10.45 -0.06 -7.55
CA ILE A 27 10.26 -1.04 -8.62
C ILE A 27 10.61 -0.44 -9.98
N VAL A 28 10.12 0.76 -10.25
CA VAL A 28 10.41 1.44 -11.51
C VAL A 28 11.91 1.67 -11.66
N ALA A 29 12.58 2.16 -10.60
CA ALA A 29 14.00 2.40 -10.63
C ALA A 29 14.81 1.12 -10.90
N LEU A 30 14.41 0.02 -10.26
CA LEU A 30 15.08 -1.27 -10.48
C LEU A 30 14.87 -1.80 -11.88
N GLN A 31 13.66 -1.66 -12.41
CA GLN A 31 13.35 -2.13 -13.76
C GLN A 31 14.13 -1.38 -14.83
N GLU A 32 14.45 -0.13 -14.57
CA GLU A 32 15.23 0.70 -15.49
C GLU A 32 16.73 0.50 -15.33
N SER A 33 17.16 -0.17 -14.27
CA SER A 33 18.58 -0.41 -14.03
C SER A 33 19.12 -1.56 -14.87
N PRO A 34 20.26 -1.39 -15.54
CA PRO A 34 20.90 -2.51 -16.25
C PRO A 34 21.32 -3.59 -15.24
N GLY A 35 21.00 -4.83 -15.53
CA GLY A 35 21.35 -5.94 -14.66
C GLY A 35 20.51 -6.07 -13.41
N ALA A 36 19.33 -5.49 -13.41
CA ALA A 36 18.42 -5.60 -12.27
C ALA A 36 18.09 -7.06 -11.94
N ASP A 37 18.06 -7.36 -10.66
CA ASP A 37 17.69 -8.69 -10.17
C ASP A 37 16.20 -8.89 -10.29
N ILE A 38 15.81 -9.79 -11.18
CA ILE A 38 14.39 -10.10 -11.43
C ILE A 38 13.71 -10.61 -10.17
N ILE A 39 14.41 -11.38 -9.36
CA ILE A 39 13.86 -11.93 -8.12
C ILE A 39 13.53 -10.80 -7.15
N GLN A 40 14.43 -9.83 -7.03
CA GLN A 40 14.20 -8.67 -6.18
C GLN A 40 12.99 -7.86 -6.64
N VAL A 41 12.86 -7.64 -7.94
CA VAL A 41 11.70 -6.93 -8.49
C VAL A 41 10.42 -7.68 -8.18
N GLN A 42 10.41 -8.98 -8.33
CA GLN A 42 9.23 -9.80 -8.04
C GLN A 42 8.85 -9.74 -6.57
N ARG A 43 9.82 -9.75 -5.66
CA ARG A 43 9.58 -9.62 -4.23
C ARG A 43 8.94 -8.27 -3.89
N LEU A 44 9.44 -7.21 -4.49
CA LEU A 44 8.90 -5.87 -4.28
C LEU A 44 7.48 -5.75 -4.83
N LYS A 45 7.21 -6.33 -5.99
CA LYS A 45 5.86 -6.35 -6.55
C LYS A 45 4.88 -7.11 -5.66
N LYS A 46 5.32 -8.23 -5.10
CA LYS A 46 4.51 -8.99 -4.16
C LYS A 46 4.19 -8.17 -2.92
N ARG A 47 5.21 -7.49 -2.37
CA ARG A 47 5.02 -6.60 -1.22
C ARG A 47 4.04 -5.48 -1.55
N LYS A 48 4.14 -4.91 -2.73
CA LYS A 48 3.24 -3.86 -3.19
C LYS A 48 1.79 -4.34 -3.23
N LEU A 49 1.56 -5.55 -3.71
CA LEU A 49 0.22 -6.15 -3.74
C LEU A 49 -0.33 -6.38 -2.33
N GLN A 50 0.52 -6.83 -1.41
CA GLN A 50 0.12 -7.01 -0.02
C GLN A 50 -0.29 -5.69 0.62
N LEU A 51 0.47 -4.63 0.36
CA LEU A 51 0.13 -3.30 0.85
C LEU A 51 -1.17 -2.81 0.26
N ARG A 52 -1.39 -3.02 -1.03
CA ARG A 52 -2.62 -2.65 -1.70
C ARG A 52 -3.83 -3.33 -1.07
N ASP A 53 -3.72 -4.62 -0.79
CA ASP A 53 -4.79 -5.37 -0.15
C ASP A 53 -5.10 -4.81 1.23
N ARG A 54 -4.07 -4.48 1.99
CA ARG A 54 -4.25 -3.89 3.31
C ARG A 54 -4.87 -2.50 3.24
N ILE A 55 -4.43 -1.69 2.28
CA ILE A 55 -4.99 -0.36 2.03
C ILE A 55 -6.48 -0.47 1.72
N THR A 56 -6.85 -1.35 0.83
CA THR A 56 -8.24 -1.56 0.45
C THR A 56 -9.09 -1.97 1.66
N PHE A 57 -8.55 -2.88 2.46
CA PHE A 57 -9.24 -3.30 3.68
C PHE A 57 -9.49 -2.14 4.62
N ILE A 58 -8.50 -1.29 4.84
CA ILE A 58 -8.64 -0.15 5.74
C ILE A 58 -9.59 0.89 5.17
N GLU A 59 -9.50 1.15 3.88
CA GLU A 59 -10.43 2.07 3.22
C GLU A 59 -11.87 1.61 3.36
N ASP A 60 -12.11 0.32 3.21
CA ASP A 60 -13.45 -0.25 3.39
C ASP A 60 -13.94 -0.07 4.83
N GLN A 61 -13.04 -0.15 5.81
CA GLN A 61 -13.39 0.07 7.20
C GLN A 61 -13.74 1.53 7.50
N LEU A 62 -13.05 2.45 6.83
CA LEU A 62 -13.23 3.88 7.05
C LEU A 62 -14.39 4.46 6.26
N THR A 63 -14.77 3.83 5.17
CA THR A 63 -15.87 4.31 4.34
C THR A 63 -17.13 3.64 4.82
N PRO A 64 -18.04 4.37 5.46
CA PRO A 64 -19.33 3.78 5.83
C PRO A 64 -20.03 3.37 4.56
N ASP A 65 -20.84 2.37 4.71
CA ASP A 65 -21.58 1.80 3.62
C ASP A 65 -22.54 2.83 3.03
N ILE A 66 -22.01 3.60 2.14
CA ILE A 66 -22.82 4.63 1.50
C ILE A 66 -23.31 4.11 0.20
N ILE A 67 -23.89 3.01 0.22
CA ILE A 67 -24.44 2.58 -1.02
C ILE A 67 -25.83 3.08 -1.11
N ALA A 68 -25.95 4.04 -1.86
CA ALA A 68 -27.27 4.45 -2.20
C ALA A 68 -27.92 3.39 -3.05
#